data_5067f80f53bf376561a7bf89776dc90b
#
_entry.id   5067f80f53bf376561a7bf89776dc90b
#
_cell.length_a   1.000
_cell.length_b   1.000
_cell.length_c   1.000
_cell.angle_alpha   90.00
_cell.angle_beta   90.00
_cell.angle_gamma   90.00
#
_symmetry.space_group_name_H-M   'P 1'
#
loop_
_entity.id
_entity.type
_entity.pdbx_description
1 polymer ?
#
loop_
_entity_poly.entity_id
_entity_poly.type
_entity_poly.pdbx_seq_one_letter_code
_entity_poly.pdbx_strand_id
1 'polypeptide(L)'
;MSRRVYPISLVINGRALESVVIDPHYEEKHAESVSDEIILTLVKLLDGKSFRAADVDVDEDGFQYFVNDHMELDGRFYKLIWLLHEKELFVGIVNAYRR
;
A
#
# COMPACT_ATOMS: atom_id res chain seq x y z
N MET A 1 11.42 -12.81 -7.71
CA MET A 1 10.32 -12.22 -8.49
C MET A 1 10.40 -10.71 -8.46
N SER A 2 10.07 -10.08 -9.57
CA SER A 2 10.13 -8.62 -9.66
C SER A 2 8.88 -7.98 -9.08
N ARG A 3 9.05 -6.78 -8.57
CA ARG A 3 7.93 -5.94 -8.18
C ARG A 3 7.14 -5.52 -9.40
N ARG A 4 5.83 -5.36 -9.23
CA ARG A 4 4.94 -4.94 -10.31
C ARG A 4 4.55 -3.48 -10.08
N VAL A 5 4.64 -2.67 -11.14
CA VAL A 5 4.35 -1.25 -11.08
C VAL A 5 3.11 -0.95 -11.90
N TYR A 6 2.16 -0.25 -11.29
CA TYR A 6 0.93 0.16 -11.94
C TYR A 6 0.79 1.68 -11.90
N PRO A 7 0.45 2.32 -13.03
CA PRO A 7 0.18 3.76 -13.02
C PRO A 7 -1.13 4.02 -12.27
N ILE A 8 -1.09 5.00 -11.41
CA ILE A 8 -2.28 5.42 -10.66
C ILE A 8 -2.06 6.87 -10.23
N SER A 9 -3.14 7.65 -10.20
CA SER A 9 -3.08 9.04 -9.74
C SER A 9 -3.90 9.15 -8.46
N LEU A 10 -3.22 9.45 -7.35
CA LEU A 10 -3.90 9.63 -6.08
C LEU A 10 -3.09 10.55 -5.16
N VAL A 11 -3.74 11.02 -4.10
CA VAL A 11 -3.12 11.91 -3.12
C VAL A 11 -3.21 11.26 -1.75
N ILE A 12 -2.05 11.03 -1.13
CA ILE A 12 -1.96 10.48 0.23
C ILE A 12 -1.07 11.40 1.04
N ASN A 13 -1.52 11.78 2.22
CA ASN A 13 -0.78 12.68 3.12
C ASN A 13 -0.40 14.00 2.42
N GLY A 14 -1.30 14.51 1.56
CA GLY A 14 -1.06 15.74 0.83
C GLY A 14 -0.08 15.63 -0.32
N ARG A 15 0.38 14.43 -0.66
CA ARG A 15 1.32 14.20 -1.75
C ARG A 15 0.64 13.54 -2.94
N ALA A 16 0.84 14.12 -4.12
CA ALA A 16 0.37 13.52 -5.37
C ALA A 16 1.30 12.39 -5.76
N LEU A 17 0.76 11.19 -5.90
CA LEU A 17 1.51 9.98 -6.26
C LEU A 17 1.11 9.53 -7.66
N GLU A 18 2.06 8.94 -8.37
CA GLU A 18 1.90 8.59 -9.78
C GLU A 18 1.82 7.09 -10.06
N SER A 19 2.25 6.27 -9.09
CA SER A 19 2.26 4.83 -9.28
C SER A 19 2.12 4.07 -7.97
N VAL A 20 1.74 2.79 -8.12
CA VAL A 20 1.73 1.80 -7.05
C VAL A 20 2.75 0.74 -7.41
N VAL A 21 3.63 0.41 -6.47
CA VAL A 21 4.62 -0.65 -6.62
C VAL A 21 4.22 -1.79 -5.69
N ILE A 22 3.89 -2.94 -6.25
CA ILE A 22 3.45 -4.09 -5.45
C ILE A 22 4.57 -5.11 -5.36
N ASP A 23 4.97 -5.42 -4.11
CA ASP A 23 5.90 -6.50 -3.85
C ASP A 23 5.12 -7.82 -3.90
N PRO A 24 5.56 -8.82 -4.68
CA PRO A 24 4.83 -10.09 -4.80
C PRO A 24 4.91 -10.97 -3.56
N HIS A 25 5.57 -10.53 -2.51
CA HIS A 25 5.73 -11.30 -1.27
C HIS A 25 4.40 -11.81 -0.70
N TYR A 26 3.31 -11.05 -0.84
CA TYR A 26 2.01 -11.47 -0.34
C TYR A 26 1.55 -12.79 -0.96
N GLU A 27 2.00 -13.10 -2.18
CA GLU A 27 1.59 -14.31 -2.89
C GLU A 27 2.08 -15.59 -2.23
N GLU A 28 3.14 -15.51 -1.45
CA GLU A 28 3.71 -16.68 -0.77
C GLU A 28 2.72 -17.32 0.22
N LYS A 29 1.86 -16.51 0.86
CA LYS A 29 0.93 -16.99 1.88
C LYS A 29 -0.52 -16.61 1.63
N HIS A 30 -0.77 -15.61 0.80
CA HIS A 30 -2.07 -14.97 0.71
C HIS A 30 -2.67 -14.93 -0.70
N ALA A 31 -2.09 -15.65 -1.66
CA ALA A 31 -2.54 -15.63 -3.06
C ALA A 31 -3.99 -16.08 -3.25
N GLU A 32 -4.52 -16.91 -2.36
CA GLU A 32 -5.91 -17.39 -2.45
C GLU A 32 -6.94 -16.32 -2.11
N SER A 33 -6.58 -15.35 -1.27
CA SER A 33 -7.52 -14.34 -0.79
C SER A 33 -7.18 -12.93 -1.26
N VAL A 34 -6.00 -12.70 -1.82
CA VAL A 34 -5.53 -11.38 -2.24
C VAL A 34 -4.91 -11.47 -3.64
N SER A 35 -5.18 -10.47 -4.45
CA SER A 35 -4.61 -10.31 -5.79
C SER A 35 -4.13 -8.86 -5.96
N ASP A 36 -3.36 -8.61 -7.01
CA ASP A 36 -2.99 -7.24 -7.35
C ASP A 36 -4.23 -6.36 -7.55
N GLU A 37 -5.27 -6.91 -8.17
CA GLU A 37 -6.52 -6.17 -8.39
C GLU A 37 -7.16 -5.73 -7.07
N ILE A 38 -7.21 -6.63 -6.08
CA ILE A 38 -7.72 -6.30 -4.75
C ILE A 38 -6.86 -5.24 -4.10
N ILE A 39 -5.53 -5.40 -4.17
CA ILE A 39 -4.59 -4.43 -3.61
C ILE A 39 -4.80 -3.04 -4.23
N LEU A 40 -4.92 -2.97 -5.54
CA LEU A 40 -5.13 -1.69 -6.22
C LEU A 40 -6.45 -1.03 -5.78
N THR A 41 -7.49 -1.83 -5.56
CA THR A 41 -8.76 -1.31 -5.05
C THR A 41 -8.60 -0.78 -3.62
N LEU A 42 -7.87 -1.49 -2.77
CA LEU A 42 -7.59 -1.04 -1.41
C LEU A 42 -6.79 0.26 -1.42
N VAL A 43 -5.78 0.37 -2.29
CA VAL A 43 -4.96 1.58 -2.40
C VAL A 43 -5.82 2.78 -2.79
N LYS A 44 -6.80 2.61 -3.67
CA LYS A 44 -7.71 3.68 -4.05
C LYS A 44 -8.51 4.20 -2.87
N LEU A 45 -8.76 3.38 -1.86
CA LEU A 45 -9.45 3.82 -0.64
C LEU A 45 -8.58 4.76 0.22
N LEU A 46 -7.27 4.80 -0.02
CA LEU A 46 -6.37 5.71 0.67
C LEU A 46 -6.39 7.12 0.08
N ASP A 47 -6.91 7.28 -1.14
CA ASP A 47 -6.88 8.54 -1.87
C ASP A 47 -7.61 9.66 -1.13
N GLY A 48 -7.00 10.81 -1.09
CA GLY A 48 -7.55 12.00 -0.45
C GLY A 48 -7.45 12.00 1.08
N LYS A 49 -6.80 11.02 1.67
CA LYS A 49 -6.72 10.87 3.12
C LYS A 49 -5.30 11.06 3.64
N SER A 50 -5.22 11.30 4.95
CA SER A 50 -3.94 11.40 5.65
C SER A 50 -3.85 10.30 6.69
N PHE A 51 -2.67 9.71 6.81
CA PHE A 51 -2.41 8.60 7.72
C PHE A 51 -1.17 8.86 8.55
N ARG A 52 -1.18 8.34 9.77
CA ARG A 52 -0.01 8.39 10.63
C ARG A 52 0.87 7.17 10.36
N ALA A 53 2.17 7.39 10.23
CA ALA A 53 3.12 6.30 10.04
C ALA A 53 3.15 5.38 11.26
N ALA A 54 3.46 4.10 11.01
CA ALA A 54 3.64 3.12 12.08
C ALA A 54 4.87 3.47 12.92
N ASP A 55 5.92 3.98 12.26
CA ASP A 55 7.12 4.49 12.91
C ASP A 55 7.19 6.00 12.75
N VAL A 56 7.79 6.68 13.72
CA VAL A 56 7.82 8.14 13.76
C VAL A 56 8.74 8.73 12.69
N ASP A 57 9.85 8.06 12.41
CA ASP A 57 10.89 8.59 11.54
C ASP A 57 10.97 7.85 10.20
N VAL A 58 11.40 8.60 9.20
CA VAL A 58 11.78 8.06 7.90
C VAL A 58 13.07 7.24 8.11
N ASP A 59 13.16 6.05 7.51
CA ASP A 59 14.34 5.21 7.65
C ASP A 59 15.54 5.75 6.83
N GLU A 60 16.68 5.06 6.91
CA GLU A 60 17.91 5.49 6.24
C GLU A 60 17.76 5.61 4.72
N ASP A 61 16.89 4.81 4.14
CA ASP A 61 16.66 4.78 2.70
C ASP A 61 15.55 5.74 2.26
N GLY A 62 14.96 6.47 3.19
CA GLY A 62 13.91 7.46 2.90
C GLY A 62 12.50 6.90 2.93
N PHE A 63 12.30 5.70 3.48
CA PHE A 63 11.00 5.07 3.55
C PHE A 63 10.30 5.29 4.89
N GLN A 64 9.00 5.43 4.82
CA GLN A 64 8.13 5.53 5.97
C GLN A 64 7.00 4.50 5.81
N TYR A 65 6.76 3.71 6.86
CA TYR A 65 5.85 2.56 6.81
C TYR A 65 4.52 2.85 7.47
N PHE A 66 3.46 2.29 6.89
CA PHE A 66 2.08 2.50 7.33
C PHE A 66 1.35 1.16 7.40
N VAL A 67 0.39 1.07 8.31
CA VAL A 67 -0.45 -0.12 8.47
C VAL A 67 -1.90 0.29 8.56
N ASN A 68 -2.73 -0.24 7.66
CA ASN A 68 -4.18 -0.14 7.77
C ASN A 68 -4.72 -1.53 8.08
N ASP A 69 -5.21 -1.70 9.30
CA ASP A 69 -5.52 -3.02 9.86
C ASP A 69 -6.93 -3.54 9.51
N HIS A 70 -7.88 -2.65 9.28
CA HIS A 70 -9.26 -3.01 9.01
C HIS A 70 -9.82 -2.23 7.82
N MET A 71 -9.39 -2.59 6.62
CA MET A 71 -9.93 -1.99 5.40
C MET A 71 -11.08 -2.86 4.89
N GLU A 72 -12.26 -2.30 4.79
CA GLU A 72 -13.43 -3.04 4.30
C GLU A 72 -13.54 -2.91 2.78
N LEU A 73 -13.75 -4.06 2.14
CA LEU A 73 -14.01 -4.14 0.71
C LEU A 73 -14.99 -5.28 0.47
N ASP A 74 -16.18 -4.95 -0.04
CA ASP A 74 -17.25 -5.92 -0.34
C ASP A 74 -17.59 -6.84 0.84
N GLY A 75 -17.68 -6.27 2.04
CA GLY A 75 -18.04 -6.99 3.25
C GLY A 75 -16.93 -7.84 3.85
N ARG A 76 -15.73 -7.73 3.30
CA ARG A 76 -14.55 -8.42 3.82
C ARG A 76 -13.55 -7.41 4.33
N PHE A 77 -12.74 -7.84 5.29
CA PHE A 77 -11.74 -6.96 5.90
C PHE A 77 -10.34 -7.40 5.52
N TYR A 78 -9.48 -6.41 5.25
CA TYR A 78 -8.11 -6.63 4.83
C TYR A 78 -7.15 -5.81 5.66
N LYS A 79 -5.93 -6.30 5.79
CA LYS A 79 -4.81 -5.54 6.34
C LYS A 79 -3.88 -5.18 5.20
N LEU A 80 -3.48 -3.93 5.13
CA LEU A 80 -2.55 -3.43 4.12
C LEU A 80 -1.34 -2.83 4.82
N ILE A 81 -0.16 -3.32 4.48
CA ILE A 81 1.11 -2.77 4.93
C ILE A 81 1.76 -2.10 3.74
N TRP A 82 1.99 -0.81 3.86
CA TRP A 82 2.45 -0.01 2.75
C TRP A 82 3.47 1.03 3.17
N LEU A 83 4.13 1.65 2.20
CA LEU A 83 5.16 2.63 2.46
C LEU A 83 5.09 3.79 1.48
N LEU A 84 5.66 4.91 1.92
CA LEU A 84 5.93 6.06 1.07
C LEU A 84 7.42 6.36 1.14
N HIS A 85 7.95 6.91 0.04
CA HIS A 85 9.33 7.39 0.01
C HIS A 85 9.32 8.92 0.10
N GLU A 86 10.30 9.48 0.80
CA GLU A 86 10.34 10.93 1.02
C GLU A 86 10.49 11.75 -0.27
N LYS A 87 11.04 11.17 -1.33
CA LYS A 87 11.30 11.86 -2.61
C LYS A 87 10.56 11.27 -3.80
N GLU A 88 10.28 9.98 -3.79
CA GLU A 88 9.70 9.29 -4.94
C GLU A 88 8.17 9.35 -4.89
N LEU A 89 7.54 9.38 -6.07
CA LEU A 89 6.09 9.58 -6.21
C LEU A 89 5.34 8.27 -6.39
N PHE A 90 5.63 7.31 -5.51
CA PHE A 90 4.92 6.02 -5.54
C PHE A 90 4.47 5.62 -4.13
N VAL A 91 3.43 4.79 -4.07
CA VAL A 91 3.07 4.06 -2.88
C VAL A 91 3.53 2.61 -3.05
N GLY A 92 4.31 2.10 -2.10
CA GLY A 92 4.80 0.74 -2.14
C GLY A 92 3.96 -0.16 -1.25
N ILE A 93 3.60 -1.33 -1.77
CA ILE A 93 2.83 -2.32 -1.02
C ILE A 93 3.77 -3.41 -0.55
N VAL A 94 3.98 -3.49 0.75
CA VAL A 94 4.87 -4.46 1.38
C VAL A 94 4.18 -5.80 1.53
N ASN A 95 2.93 -5.78 2.00
CA ASN A 95 2.16 -7.00 2.20
C ASN A 95 0.67 -6.64 2.28
N ALA A 96 -0.17 -7.63 2.01
CA ALA A 96 -1.61 -7.49 2.15
C ALA A 96 -2.20 -8.87 2.45
N TYR A 97 -3.18 -8.91 3.34
CA TYR A 97 -3.86 -10.16 3.61
C TYR A 97 -5.26 -9.92 4.17
N ARG A 98 -6.11 -10.93 4.02
CA ARG A 98 -7.49 -10.90 4.50
C ARG A 98 -7.52 -11.18 6.00
N ARG A 99 -8.33 -10.38 6.69
CA ARG A 99 -8.51 -10.51 8.15
C ARG A 99 -9.58 -11.53 8.47
#